data_dec4f82b8531a51846d39fe8f851ed8a
#
_entry.id   dec4f82b8531a51846d39fe8f851ed8a
#
_cell.length_a   1.000
_cell.length_b   1.000
_cell.length_c   1.000
_cell.angle_alpha   90.00
_cell.angle_beta   90.00
_cell.angle_gamma   90.00
#
_symmetry.space_group_name_H-M   'P 1'
#
loop_
_entity.id
_entity.type
_entity.pdbx_description
1 polymer ?
#
loop_
_entity_poly.entity_id
_entity_poly.type
_entity_poly.pdbx_seq_one_letter_code
_entity_poly.pdbx_strand_id
1 'polypeptide(L)'
;MIDQSELVSFDIFDTLVSRMCKTPADVFTLVAQQYELPAEQFQTDRIQAENAAREEDRSGEIRLEDIYRHLEQRYPNASELMQAEIAMEYRVCYPNGEMTALFQYACENKTVVLTSDMYLSEPVIEKILENCRISGYRKLFLSSTLKKTKHAGDLFAHVLEACHKKPEQMLHIGDNLKSDYLIPKSKSIRAFRYVPPKKKPDSFCVPVLDAFLARKAPQEDSDFYHTFGYTVLGPAIYGYVSWIKDFLQKHDIQKVFFFAREGEFIKRAFDCIADQTFEGHYLYVSRRSLTVPAIATIHDVASFLKYRPIRDRVKVCDQIEKLGLKAADFSECSWCREETLQKTFGELQDAEKQAIIGSMFQKVQQQAKRELVLLKAYLRQEHVNQKFAVVDLGWNGSMQSALTDILSSSSEPFDMTGFFLAQRDEYYKYKDKIRNFGYLFNYGAVSPEENLLLNSGTSLLEFLFSASHGSTIQYAEKDGRICPVLDQYEFAEVYPIIRACQDGAIDFIHDFIGEFPDGAGIPCKQFFSPMYRVLQQPPQAVISHFGDICVSDMNETEIYLAEKCPVSAPKKWIRAFVNSGWKVAFLKRNLKTSHAMAMYSLLRKHFNG
;
A
#
# COMPACT_ATOMS: atom_id res chain seq x y z
N MET A 1 -14.88 -38.60 9.52
CA MET A 1 -14.47 -39.40 8.33
C MET A 1 -12.97 -39.70 8.37
N ILE A 2 -12.08 -38.73 8.63
CA ILE A 2 -10.63 -38.96 8.75
C ILE A 2 -10.33 -40.04 9.80
N ASP A 3 -10.90 -39.91 11.00
CA ASP A 3 -10.64 -40.84 12.12
C ASP A 3 -11.02 -42.29 11.81
N GLN A 4 -12.00 -42.47 10.93
CA GLN A 4 -12.54 -43.76 10.52
C GLN A 4 -11.77 -44.38 9.33
N SER A 5 -10.73 -43.71 8.84
CA SER A 5 -9.95 -44.13 7.68
C SER A 5 -8.50 -44.41 8.09
N GLU A 6 -7.83 -45.33 7.36
CA GLU A 6 -6.43 -45.64 7.60
C GLU A 6 -5.51 -44.91 6.62
N LEU A 7 -6.05 -44.59 5.43
CA LEU A 7 -5.39 -43.85 4.37
C LEU A 7 -6.25 -42.65 3.99
N VAL A 8 -5.68 -41.45 3.97
CA VAL A 8 -6.35 -40.24 3.51
C VAL A 8 -5.63 -39.73 2.27
N SER A 9 -6.38 -39.51 1.21
CA SER A 9 -5.89 -38.94 -0.04
C SER A 9 -6.49 -37.55 -0.22
N PHE A 10 -5.65 -36.56 -0.51
CA PHE A 10 -6.10 -35.23 -0.87
C PHE A 10 -5.80 -34.94 -2.34
N ASP A 11 -6.74 -34.30 -3.00
CA ASP A 11 -6.46 -33.54 -4.20
C ASP A 11 -5.64 -32.28 -3.88
N ILE A 12 -4.97 -31.71 -4.89
CA ILE A 12 -4.05 -30.58 -4.71
C ILE A 12 -4.72 -29.27 -5.09
N PHE A 13 -4.98 -29.06 -6.38
CA PHE A 13 -5.48 -27.79 -6.90
C PHE A 13 -6.96 -27.58 -6.59
N ASP A 14 -7.32 -26.34 -6.23
CA ASP A 14 -8.65 -25.95 -5.78
C ASP A 14 -9.14 -26.72 -4.52
N THR A 15 -8.26 -27.56 -3.93
CA THR A 15 -8.44 -28.26 -2.65
C THR A 15 -7.42 -27.76 -1.63
N LEU A 16 -6.17 -28.25 -1.64
CA LEU A 16 -5.10 -27.81 -0.73
C LEU A 16 -4.44 -26.51 -1.18
N VAL A 17 -4.30 -26.33 -2.49
CA VAL A 17 -3.69 -25.17 -3.14
C VAL A 17 -4.73 -24.46 -3.98
N SER A 18 -4.88 -23.17 -3.79
CA SER A 18 -5.72 -22.30 -4.61
C SER A 18 -4.86 -21.39 -5.48
N ARG A 19 -5.42 -20.91 -6.61
CA ARG A 19 -4.80 -19.86 -7.42
C ARG A 19 -5.48 -18.53 -7.16
N MET A 20 -4.70 -17.44 -7.10
CA MET A 20 -5.25 -16.06 -6.98
C MET A 20 -5.78 -15.54 -8.34
N CYS A 21 -6.11 -16.44 -9.24
CA CYS A 21 -6.73 -16.16 -10.53
C CYS A 21 -8.22 -16.47 -10.50
N LYS A 22 -8.99 -15.87 -11.39
CA LYS A 22 -10.42 -16.13 -11.53
C LYS A 22 -10.65 -17.53 -12.10
N THR A 23 -9.85 -17.90 -13.13
CA THR A 23 -9.83 -19.22 -13.75
C THR A 23 -8.38 -19.71 -13.86
N PRO A 24 -8.11 -21.03 -13.93
CA PRO A 24 -6.77 -21.54 -14.18
C PRO A 24 -6.12 -21.00 -15.47
N ALA A 25 -6.92 -20.73 -16.52
CA ALA A 25 -6.44 -20.21 -17.78
C ALA A 25 -5.94 -18.74 -17.70
N ASP A 26 -6.26 -18.02 -16.64
CA ASP A 26 -5.75 -16.64 -16.44
C ASP A 26 -4.23 -16.62 -16.18
N VAL A 27 -3.63 -17.75 -15.78
CA VAL A 27 -2.16 -17.92 -15.72
C VAL A 27 -1.53 -17.63 -17.07
N PHE A 28 -2.13 -18.10 -18.17
CA PHE A 28 -1.63 -17.86 -19.53
C PHE A 28 -1.71 -16.37 -19.91
N THR A 29 -2.77 -15.69 -19.49
CA THR A 29 -2.91 -14.24 -19.65
C THR A 29 -1.80 -13.48 -18.93
N LEU A 30 -1.45 -13.88 -17.71
CA LEU A 30 -0.36 -13.26 -16.94
C LEU A 30 1.01 -13.51 -17.58
N VAL A 31 1.24 -14.70 -18.11
CA VAL A 31 2.45 -15.01 -18.90
C VAL A 31 2.53 -14.11 -20.15
N ALA A 32 1.43 -14.03 -20.91
CA ALA A 32 1.38 -13.17 -22.10
C ALA A 32 1.70 -11.71 -21.79
N GLN A 33 1.16 -11.17 -20.70
CA GLN A 33 1.44 -9.80 -20.25
C GLN A 33 2.91 -9.58 -19.91
N GLN A 34 3.57 -10.55 -19.28
CA GLN A 34 5.00 -10.48 -18.96
C GLN A 34 5.90 -10.42 -20.22
N TYR A 35 5.46 -11.04 -21.32
CA TYR A 35 6.17 -11.09 -22.59
C TYR A 35 5.61 -10.15 -23.66
N GLU A 36 4.74 -9.22 -23.28
CA GLU A 36 4.09 -8.24 -24.18
C GLU A 36 3.35 -8.89 -25.37
N LEU A 37 2.84 -10.12 -25.18
CA LEU A 37 2.07 -10.85 -26.17
C LEU A 37 0.58 -10.45 -26.12
N PRO A 38 -0.18 -10.59 -27.23
CA PRO A 38 -1.64 -10.43 -27.23
C PRO A 38 -2.29 -11.47 -26.30
N ALA A 39 -2.73 -11.04 -25.12
CA ALA A 39 -3.11 -11.93 -24.01
C ALA A 39 -4.24 -12.92 -24.35
N GLU A 40 -5.33 -12.43 -24.96
CA GLU A 40 -6.48 -13.28 -25.36
C GLU A 40 -6.09 -14.31 -26.42
N GLN A 41 -5.22 -13.92 -27.36
CA GLN A 41 -4.75 -14.80 -28.41
C GLN A 41 -3.84 -15.89 -27.85
N PHE A 42 -2.86 -15.53 -27.02
CA PHE A 42 -1.96 -16.50 -26.39
C PHE A 42 -2.74 -17.49 -25.50
N GLN A 43 -3.69 -17.00 -24.70
CA GLN A 43 -4.54 -17.88 -23.89
C GLN A 43 -5.31 -18.89 -24.76
N THR A 44 -5.89 -18.42 -25.86
CA THR A 44 -6.62 -19.29 -26.80
C THR A 44 -5.69 -20.34 -27.42
N ASP A 45 -4.52 -19.93 -27.90
CA ASP A 45 -3.55 -20.82 -28.54
C ASP A 45 -3.01 -21.87 -27.57
N ARG A 46 -2.74 -21.46 -26.30
CA ARG A 46 -2.27 -22.37 -25.25
C ARG A 46 -3.33 -23.43 -24.90
N ILE A 47 -4.61 -23.05 -24.84
CA ILE A 47 -5.73 -23.99 -24.63
C ILE A 47 -5.88 -24.95 -25.83
N GLN A 48 -5.77 -24.45 -27.05
CA GLN A 48 -5.81 -25.28 -28.25
C GLN A 48 -4.65 -26.27 -28.31
N ALA A 49 -3.44 -25.83 -27.95
CA ALA A 49 -2.27 -26.69 -27.88
C ALA A 49 -2.45 -27.81 -26.85
N GLU A 50 -3.06 -27.54 -25.69
CA GLU A 50 -3.37 -28.58 -24.70
C GLU A 50 -4.38 -29.61 -25.25
N ASN A 51 -5.42 -29.16 -25.91
CA ASN A 51 -6.40 -30.06 -26.52
C ASN A 51 -5.77 -30.91 -27.60
N ALA A 52 -4.95 -30.34 -28.49
CA ALA A 52 -4.22 -31.11 -29.53
C ALA A 52 -3.27 -32.15 -28.91
N ALA A 53 -2.50 -31.80 -27.88
CA ALA A 53 -1.64 -32.76 -27.20
C ALA A 53 -2.42 -33.90 -26.54
N ARG A 54 -3.62 -33.64 -25.98
CA ARG A 54 -4.50 -34.68 -25.41
C ARG A 54 -5.12 -35.59 -26.46
N GLU A 55 -5.39 -35.09 -27.64
CA GLU A 55 -5.92 -35.87 -28.76
C GLU A 55 -4.86 -36.84 -29.35
N GLU A 56 -3.58 -36.43 -29.32
CA GLU A 56 -2.47 -37.27 -29.79
C GLU A 56 -2.12 -38.43 -28.82
N ASP A 57 -2.26 -38.21 -27.51
CA ASP A 57 -1.96 -39.23 -26.49
C ASP A 57 -3.16 -40.17 -26.26
N ARG A 58 -2.98 -41.47 -26.47
CA ARG A 58 -4.04 -42.48 -26.31
C ARG A 58 -4.62 -42.55 -24.89
N SER A 59 -3.85 -42.17 -23.90
CA SER A 59 -4.31 -42.14 -22.50
C SER A 59 -5.02 -40.82 -22.18
N GLY A 60 -4.87 -39.79 -23.01
CA GLY A 60 -5.30 -38.40 -22.74
C GLY A 60 -4.48 -37.68 -21.68
N GLU A 61 -3.40 -38.35 -21.15
CA GLU A 61 -2.54 -37.79 -20.10
C GLU A 61 -1.24 -37.28 -20.72
N ILE A 62 -1.04 -36.00 -20.63
CA ILE A 62 0.05 -35.25 -21.26
C ILE A 62 0.94 -34.57 -20.21
N ARG A 63 2.10 -34.13 -20.63
CA ARG A 63 3.01 -33.29 -19.87
C ARG A 63 3.02 -31.88 -20.44
N LEU A 64 3.53 -30.93 -19.67
CA LEU A 64 3.64 -29.54 -20.10
C LEU A 64 4.48 -29.40 -21.37
N GLU A 65 5.55 -30.19 -21.50
CA GLU A 65 6.42 -30.20 -22.67
C GLU A 65 5.66 -30.64 -23.95
N ASP A 66 4.72 -31.57 -23.83
CA ASP A 66 3.89 -32.00 -24.96
C ASP A 66 3.00 -30.87 -25.47
N ILE A 67 2.43 -30.05 -24.55
CA ILE A 67 1.61 -28.89 -24.88
C ILE A 67 2.45 -27.84 -25.62
N TYR A 68 3.63 -27.48 -25.05
CA TYR A 68 4.46 -26.42 -25.62
C TYR A 68 5.09 -26.79 -26.96
N ARG A 69 5.26 -28.11 -27.27
CA ARG A 69 5.66 -28.58 -28.61
C ARG A 69 4.66 -28.13 -29.69
N HIS A 70 3.36 -28.11 -29.39
CA HIS A 70 2.34 -27.60 -30.32
C HIS A 70 2.39 -26.08 -30.49
N LEU A 71 3.02 -25.34 -29.57
CA LEU A 71 3.18 -23.90 -29.66
C LEU A 71 4.43 -23.45 -30.41
N GLU A 72 5.44 -24.31 -30.59
CA GLU A 72 6.74 -23.98 -31.20
C GLU A 72 6.61 -23.34 -32.60
N GLN A 73 5.66 -23.81 -33.41
CA GLN A 73 5.46 -23.28 -34.76
C GLN A 73 4.99 -21.81 -34.75
N ARG A 74 4.26 -21.40 -33.73
CA ARG A 74 3.68 -20.05 -33.63
C ARG A 74 4.49 -19.13 -32.72
N TYR A 75 5.13 -19.70 -31.71
CA TYR A 75 5.95 -18.99 -30.73
C TYR A 75 7.36 -19.57 -30.70
N PRO A 76 8.33 -18.97 -31.42
CA PRO A 76 9.71 -19.48 -31.49
C PRO A 76 10.40 -19.59 -30.13
N ASN A 77 9.95 -18.82 -29.13
CA ASN A 77 10.40 -18.84 -27.74
C ASN A 77 9.52 -19.71 -26.82
N ALA A 78 8.84 -20.74 -27.36
CA ALA A 78 7.92 -21.60 -26.61
C ALA A 78 8.56 -22.20 -25.34
N SER A 79 9.84 -22.57 -25.39
CA SER A 79 10.56 -23.09 -24.21
C SER A 79 10.66 -22.04 -23.08
N GLU A 80 10.91 -20.77 -23.41
CA GLU A 80 10.94 -19.67 -22.42
C GLU A 80 9.54 -19.41 -21.86
N LEU A 81 8.51 -19.42 -22.71
CA LEU A 81 7.12 -19.27 -22.29
C LEU A 81 6.66 -20.42 -21.38
N MET A 82 7.15 -21.65 -21.63
CA MET A 82 6.91 -22.79 -20.74
C MET A 82 7.51 -22.55 -19.34
N GLN A 83 8.75 -22.09 -19.28
CA GLN A 83 9.38 -21.75 -18.00
C GLN A 83 8.67 -20.59 -17.30
N ALA A 84 8.17 -19.62 -18.07
CA ALA A 84 7.38 -18.52 -17.54
C ALA A 84 6.02 -19.00 -16.98
N GLU A 85 5.35 -19.99 -17.62
CA GLU A 85 4.13 -20.60 -17.07
C GLU A 85 4.42 -21.29 -15.73
N ILE A 86 5.50 -22.07 -15.62
CA ILE A 86 5.92 -22.70 -14.37
C ILE A 86 6.22 -21.65 -13.29
N ALA A 87 6.97 -20.61 -13.64
CA ALA A 87 7.29 -19.54 -12.71
C ALA A 87 6.02 -18.78 -12.26
N MET A 88 5.05 -18.61 -13.16
CA MET A 88 3.78 -17.95 -12.84
C MET A 88 2.92 -18.81 -11.92
N GLU A 89 2.88 -20.15 -12.11
CA GLU A 89 2.21 -21.06 -11.17
C GLU A 89 2.80 -20.94 -9.75
N TYR A 90 4.12 -20.85 -9.61
CA TYR A 90 4.76 -20.59 -8.30
C TYR A 90 4.32 -19.27 -7.67
N ARG A 91 4.07 -18.24 -8.48
CA ARG A 91 3.72 -16.89 -8.03
C ARG A 91 2.25 -16.75 -7.62
N VAL A 92 1.34 -17.43 -8.33
CA VAL A 92 -0.11 -17.26 -8.11
C VAL A 92 -0.73 -18.29 -7.18
N CYS A 93 -0.03 -19.40 -6.88
CA CYS A 93 -0.50 -20.42 -5.96
C CYS A 93 -0.33 -20.01 -4.49
N TYR A 94 -1.34 -20.31 -3.68
CA TYR A 94 -1.32 -20.09 -2.23
C TYR A 94 -2.08 -21.19 -1.48
N PRO A 95 -1.79 -21.42 -0.17
CA PRO A 95 -2.46 -22.47 0.59
C PRO A 95 -3.94 -22.14 0.85
N ASN A 96 -4.80 -23.14 0.76
CA ASN A 96 -6.17 -23.04 1.25
C ASN A 96 -6.18 -23.27 2.76
N GLY A 97 -6.27 -22.21 3.56
CA GLY A 97 -6.09 -22.27 5.01
C GLY A 97 -6.98 -23.28 5.72
N GLU A 98 -8.27 -23.36 5.37
CA GLU A 98 -9.21 -24.35 5.94
C GLU A 98 -8.79 -25.79 5.64
N MET A 99 -8.48 -26.06 4.39
CA MET A 99 -8.11 -27.39 3.95
C MET A 99 -6.70 -27.78 4.38
N THR A 100 -5.79 -26.82 4.50
CA THR A 100 -4.43 -27.05 5.01
C THR A 100 -4.47 -27.44 6.49
N ALA A 101 -5.32 -26.82 7.31
CA ALA A 101 -5.51 -27.20 8.72
C ALA A 101 -6.05 -28.65 8.82
N LEU A 102 -7.03 -29.01 7.99
CA LEU A 102 -7.56 -30.36 7.94
C LEU A 102 -6.51 -31.38 7.46
N PHE A 103 -5.67 -31.01 6.51
CA PHE A 103 -4.56 -31.81 6.01
C PHE A 103 -3.50 -32.05 7.11
N GLN A 104 -3.11 -31.03 7.85
CA GLN A 104 -2.18 -31.15 8.98
C GLN A 104 -2.70 -32.11 10.04
N TYR A 105 -3.97 -31.95 10.44
CA TYR A 105 -4.63 -32.90 11.34
C TYR A 105 -4.59 -34.35 10.81
N ALA A 106 -4.81 -34.53 9.51
CA ALA A 106 -4.72 -35.86 8.89
C ALA A 106 -3.29 -36.42 8.91
N CYS A 107 -2.27 -35.61 8.65
CA CYS A 107 -0.86 -36.04 8.67
C CYS A 107 -0.39 -36.46 10.06
N GLU A 108 -0.89 -35.82 11.12
CA GLU A 108 -0.57 -36.19 12.51
C GLU A 108 -1.16 -37.54 12.93
N ASN A 109 -2.29 -37.93 12.34
CA ASN A 109 -3.09 -39.06 12.82
C ASN A 109 -3.17 -40.22 11.84
N LYS A 110 -2.87 -40.03 10.56
CA LYS A 110 -3.11 -41.02 9.49
C LYS A 110 -1.96 -41.05 8.47
N THR A 111 -1.96 -42.10 7.63
CA THR A 111 -1.15 -42.07 6.41
C THR A 111 -1.82 -41.20 5.38
N VAL A 112 -1.14 -40.13 4.95
CA VAL A 112 -1.65 -39.18 3.96
C VAL A 112 -0.90 -39.29 2.66
N VAL A 113 -1.62 -39.29 1.54
CA VAL A 113 -1.07 -39.23 0.18
C VAL A 113 -1.73 -38.09 -0.62
N LEU A 114 -1.07 -37.59 -1.64
CA LEU A 114 -1.60 -36.63 -2.57
C LEU A 114 -1.90 -37.29 -3.92
N THR A 115 -3.02 -36.94 -4.54
CA THR A 115 -3.49 -37.54 -5.79
C THR A 115 -4.04 -36.45 -6.70
N SER A 116 -3.38 -36.20 -7.83
CA SER A 116 -3.74 -35.11 -8.72
C SER A 116 -3.73 -35.49 -10.20
N ASP A 117 -4.75 -35.07 -10.95
CA ASP A 117 -4.78 -35.10 -12.40
C ASP A 117 -4.21 -33.80 -12.93
N MET A 118 -2.91 -33.77 -13.32
CA MET A 118 -2.20 -32.53 -13.68
C MET A 118 -1.05 -32.78 -14.64
N TYR A 119 -0.88 -31.90 -15.62
CA TYR A 119 0.21 -32.00 -16.63
C TYR A 119 1.57 -31.46 -16.12
N LEU A 120 1.60 -30.72 -15.01
CA LEU A 120 2.86 -30.27 -14.41
C LEU A 120 3.67 -31.47 -13.87
N SER A 121 4.99 -31.36 -13.94
CA SER A 121 5.88 -32.38 -13.44
C SER A 121 5.92 -32.47 -11.92
N GLU A 122 6.30 -33.63 -11.38
CA GLU A 122 6.40 -33.86 -9.92
C GLU A 122 7.28 -32.81 -9.22
N PRO A 123 8.49 -32.44 -9.72
CA PRO A 123 9.29 -31.39 -9.09
C PRO A 123 8.62 -30.01 -9.05
N VAL A 124 7.82 -29.69 -10.07
CA VAL A 124 7.06 -28.43 -10.10
C VAL A 124 5.97 -28.43 -9.04
N ILE A 125 5.22 -29.54 -8.93
CA ILE A 125 4.18 -29.67 -7.90
C ILE A 125 4.79 -29.66 -6.49
N GLU A 126 5.89 -30.35 -6.26
CA GLU A 126 6.59 -30.35 -4.96
C GLU A 126 7.04 -28.94 -4.58
N LYS A 127 7.54 -28.15 -5.55
CA LYS A 127 7.92 -26.76 -5.29
C LYS A 127 6.71 -25.86 -4.96
N ILE A 128 5.56 -26.07 -5.60
CA ILE A 128 4.30 -25.39 -5.26
C ILE A 128 3.87 -25.73 -3.82
N LEU A 129 3.92 -27.02 -3.46
CA LEU A 129 3.56 -27.49 -2.11
C LEU A 129 4.50 -26.91 -1.05
N GLU A 130 5.81 -26.91 -1.32
CA GLU A 130 6.82 -26.29 -0.44
C GLU A 130 6.53 -24.79 -0.22
N ASN A 131 6.29 -24.04 -1.31
CA ASN A 131 5.94 -22.63 -1.24
C ASN A 131 4.66 -22.38 -0.43
N CYS A 132 3.70 -23.32 -0.49
CA CYS A 132 2.48 -23.30 0.28
C CYS A 132 2.62 -23.91 1.69
N ARG A 133 3.83 -24.30 2.13
CA ARG A 133 4.11 -24.93 3.42
C ARG A 133 3.29 -26.21 3.67
N ILE A 134 3.02 -26.96 2.60
CA ILE A 134 2.30 -28.24 2.64
C ILE A 134 3.33 -29.38 2.64
N SER A 135 3.48 -30.07 3.77
CA SER A 135 4.43 -31.15 3.96
C SER A 135 3.87 -32.22 4.90
N GLY A 136 4.52 -33.39 4.99
CA GLY A 136 4.09 -34.48 5.88
C GLY A 136 3.29 -35.61 5.20
N TYR A 137 3.01 -35.49 3.91
CA TYR A 137 2.43 -36.58 3.12
C TYR A 137 3.49 -37.66 2.79
N ARG A 138 3.02 -38.89 2.67
CA ARG A 138 3.91 -40.03 2.39
C ARG A 138 4.36 -40.08 0.95
N LYS A 139 3.48 -39.77 0.00
CA LYS A 139 3.75 -39.91 -1.45
C LYS A 139 2.78 -39.06 -2.27
N LEU A 140 3.29 -38.55 -3.40
CA LEU A 140 2.53 -37.86 -4.44
C LEU A 140 2.25 -38.83 -5.60
N PHE A 141 1.01 -38.90 -6.08
CA PHE A 141 0.57 -39.69 -7.23
C PHE A 141 0.01 -38.73 -8.30
N LEU A 142 0.71 -38.60 -9.42
CA LEU A 142 0.35 -37.71 -10.54
C LEU A 142 -0.08 -38.50 -11.76
N SER A 143 -1.18 -38.08 -12.38
CA SER A 143 -1.72 -38.67 -13.60
C SER A 143 -0.73 -38.65 -14.77
N SER A 144 -0.08 -37.50 -15.00
CA SER A 144 0.90 -37.30 -16.08
C SER A 144 2.11 -38.21 -15.98
N THR A 145 2.54 -38.57 -14.76
CA THR A 145 3.66 -39.48 -14.52
C THR A 145 3.24 -40.96 -14.66
N LEU A 146 2.06 -41.31 -14.13
CA LEU A 146 1.59 -42.69 -14.05
C LEU A 146 0.75 -43.13 -15.26
N LYS A 147 0.34 -42.17 -16.11
CA LYS A 147 -0.59 -42.43 -17.23
C LYS A 147 -1.91 -43.07 -16.76
N LYS A 148 -2.37 -42.67 -15.57
CA LYS A 148 -3.60 -43.10 -14.90
C LYS A 148 -4.30 -41.89 -14.32
N THR A 149 -5.64 -41.84 -14.35
CA THR A 149 -6.41 -40.68 -13.93
C THR A 149 -7.37 -40.95 -12.78
N LYS A 150 -7.65 -39.95 -11.99
CA LYS A 150 -8.77 -39.99 -11.05
C LYS A 150 -10.09 -40.12 -11.83
N HIS A 151 -10.17 -39.48 -12.99
CA HIS A 151 -11.35 -39.49 -13.85
C HIS A 151 -11.71 -40.90 -14.37
N ALA A 152 -10.75 -41.71 -14.78
CA ALA A 152 -10.95 -43.13 -15.11
C ALA A 152 -11.06 -44.03 -13.88
N GLY A 153 -10.52 -43.54 -12.75
CA GLY A 153 -10.50 -44.22 -11.46
C GLY A 153 -9.40 -45.28 -11.33
N ASP A 154 -8.55 -45.44 -12.31
CA ASP A 154 -7.40 -46.36 -12.30
C ASP A 154 -6.24 -45.77 -11.46
N LEU A 155 -6.15 -44.47 -11.30
CA LEU A 155 -5.21 -43.84 -10.39
C LEU A 155 -5.53 -44.22 -8.93
N PHE A 156 -6.78 -44.28 -8.52
CA PHE A 156 -7.18 -44.73 -7.17
C PHE A 156 -6.83 -46.21 -6.93
N ALA A 157 -7.03 -47.06 -7.95
CA ALA A 157 -6.63 -48.46 -7.86
C ALA A 157 -5.12 -48.61 -7.64
N HIS A 158 -4.32 -47.81 -8.35
CA HIS A 158 -2.88 -47.77 -8.17
C HIS A 158 -2.44 -47.26 -6.79
N VAL A 159 -3.11 -46.23 -6.26
CA VAL A 159 -2.85 -45.73 -4.90
C VAL A 159 -3.13 -46.79 -3.83
N LEU A 160 -4.25 -47.51 -3.95
CA LEU A 160 -4.64 -48.57 -3.01
C LEU A 160 -3.63 -49.72 -3.05
N GLU A 161 -3.19 -50.15 -4.25
CA GLU A 161 -2.16 -51.17 -4.44
C GLU A 161 -0.84 -50.72 -3.80
N ALA A 162 -0.35 -49.53 -4.14
CA ALA A 162 0.92 -48.98 -3.65
C ALA A 162 0.93 -48.74 -2.12
N CYS A 163 -0.22 -48.51 -1.52
CA CYS A 163 -0.36 -48.33 -0.08
C CYS A 163 -0.80 -49.59 0.67
N HIS A 164 -1.01 -50.71 -0.04
CA HIS A 164 -1.52 -51.97 0.50
C HIS A 164 -2.79 -51.81 1.33
N LYS A 165 -3.79 -51.04 0.79
CA LYS A 165 -5.07 -50.74 1.45
C LYS A 165 -6.25 -51.22 0.61
N LYS A 166 -7.35 -51.52 1.31
CA LYS A 166 -8.64 -51.80 0.66
C LYS A 166 -9.43 -50.48 0.45
N PRO A 167 -10.36 -50.45 -0.52
CA PRO A 167 -11.14 -49.25 -0.81
C PRO A 167 -11.83 -48.63 0.42
N GLU A 168 -12.41 -49.46 1.29
CA GLU A 168 -13.17 -49.02 2.47
C GLU A 168 -12.28 -48.38 3.55
N GLN A 169 -10.96 -48.60 3.49
CA GLN A 169 -9.97 -48.02 4.41
C GLN A 169 -9.49 -46.64 3.98
N MET A 170 -9.82 -46.25 2.74
CA MET A 170 -9.39 -44.96 2.15
C MET A 170 -10.50 -43.93 2.21
N LEU A 171 -10.11 -42.68 2.50
CA LEU A 171 -10.90 -41.46 2.30
C LEU A 171 -10.19 -40.61 1.25
N HIS A 172 -10.93 -40.20 0.22
CA HIS A 172 -10.45 -39.18 -0.71
C HIS A 172 -11.17 -37.84 -0.48
N ILE A 173 -10.43 -36.74 -0.49
CA ILE A 173 -10.90 -35.37 -0.29
C ILE A 173 -10.48 -34.51 -1.47
N GLY A 174 -11.43 -33.89 -2.17
CA GLY A 174 -11.18 -33.01 -3.30
C GLY A 174 -12.39 -32.20 -3.69
N ASP A 175 -12.26 -31.30 -4.66
CA ASP A 175 -13.30 -30.34 -5.05
C ASP A 175 -14.17 -30.81 -6.21
N ASN A 176 -13.61 -31.60 -7.14
CA ASN A 176 -14.29 -31.98 -8.35
C ASN A 176 -15.39 -33.04 -8.10
N LEU A 177 -16.62 -32.70 -8.50
CA LEU A 177 -17.78 -33.58 -8.29
C LEU A 177 -17.58 -34.97 -8.91
N LYS A 178 -16.99 -35.06 -10.09
CA LYS A 178 -16.85 -36.34 -10.81
C LYS A 178 -15.62 -37.11 -10.33
N SER A 179 -14.42 -36.54 -10.49
CA SER A 179 -13.15 -37.25 -10.23
C SER A 179 -12.87 -37.42 -8.74
N ASP A 180 -13.31 -36.55 -7.85
CA ASP A 180 -12.98 -36.63 -6.43
C ASP A 180 -14.13 -37.10 -5.53
N TYR A 181 -15.34 -37.18 -6.06
CA TYR A 181 -16.48 -37.62 -5.26
C TYR A 181 -17.22 -38.82 -5.86
N LEU A 182 -17.74 -38.73 -7.11
CA LEU A 182 -18.55 -39.81 -7.69
C LEU A 182 -17.71 -41.05 -8.05
N ILE A 183 -16.55 -40.86 -8.68
CA ILE A 183 -15.67 -41.96 -9.09
C ILE A 183 -15.13 -42.75 -7.89
N PRO A 184 -14.51 -42.11 -6.86
CA PRO A 184 -14.06 -42.90 -5.68
C PRO A 184 -15.22 -43.61 -5.00
N LYS A 185 -16.40 -43.03 -4.87
CA LYS A 185 -17.58 -43.71 -4.32
C LYS A 185 -18.02 -44.93 -5.13
N SER A 186 -17.98 -44.87 -6.46
CA SER A 186 -18.28 -46.01 -7.32
C SER A 186 -17.30 -47.18 -7.14
N LYS A 187 -16.13 -46.89 -6.58
CA LYS A 187 -15.08 -47.88 -6.25
C LYS A 187 -15.04 -48.27 -4.76
N SER A 188 -16.10 -47.99 -4.03
CA SER A 188 -16.22 -48.25 -2.58
C SER A 188 -15.20 -47.47 -1.72
N ILE A 189 -14.60 -46.39 -2.24
CA ILE A 189 -13.76 -45.47 -1.50
C ILE A 189 -14.63 -44.39 -0.87
N ARG A 190 -14.39 -44.08 0.40
CA ARG A 190 -15.05 -42.93 1.04
C ARG A 190 -14.60 -41.63 0.38
N ALA A 191 -15.52 -40.72 0.14
CA ALA A 191 -15.18 -39.45 -0.50
C ALA A 191 -15.86 -38.27 0.21
N PHE A 192 -15.12 -37.19 0.37
CA PHE A 192 -15.61 -35.90 0.84
C PHE A 192 -15.36 -34.85 -0.25
N ARG A 193 -16.44 -34.18 -0.66
CA ARG A 193 -16.33 -33.11 -1.63
C ARG A 193 -16.19 -31.78 -0.91
N TYR A 194 -15.06 -31.13 -1.11
CA TYR A 194 -14.86 -29.73 -0.76
C TYR A 194 -15.49 -28.81 -1.82
N VAL A 195 -16.20 -27.78 -1.41
CA VAL A 195 -16.77 -26.79 -2.32
C VAL A 195 -16.11 -25.44 -2.00
N PRO A 196 -15.15 -25.00 -2.84
CA PRO A 196 -14.49 -23.72 -2.60
C PRO A 196 -15.49 -22.57 -2.53
N PRO A 197 -15.30 -21.58 -1.62
CA PRO A 197 -16.12 -20.39 -1.59
C PRO A 197 -15.99 -19.61 -2.92
N LYS A 198 -17.13 -19.11 -3.43
CA LYS A 198 -17.12 -18.30 -4.66
C LYS A 198 -16.28 -17.06 -4.46
N LYS A 199 -15.25 -16.87 -5.28
CA LYS A 199 -14.44 -15.64 -5.30
C LYS A 199 -15.34 -14.47 -5.72
N LYS A 200 -15.40 -13.41 -4.89
CA LYS A 200 -16.07 -12.15 -5.25
C LYS A 200 -15.17 -11.38 -6.23
N PRO A 201 -15.74 -10.69 -7.22
CA PRO A 201 -14.97 -9.77 -8.04
C PRO A 201 -14.29 -8.72 -7.15
N ASP A 202 -12.99 -8.58 -7.28
CA ASP A 202 -12.20 -7.55 -6.61
C ASP A 202 -11.46 -6.73 -7.68
N SER A 203 -11.84 -5.45 -7.82
CA SER A 203 -11.23 -4.53 -8.79
C SER A 203 -9.77 -4.20 -8.48
N PHE A 204 -9.33 -4.49 -7.25
CA PHE A 204 -7.96 -4.27 -6.79
C PHE A 204 -7.15 -5.57 -6.68
N CYS A 205 -7.63 -6.68 -7.27
CA CYS A 205 -6.89 -7.93 -7.25
C CYS A 205 -5.62 -7.83 -8.10
N VAL A 206 -4.49 -8.13 -7.47
CA VAL A 206 -3.17 -8.25 -8.10
C VAL A 206 -2.67 -9.68 -7.82
N PRO A 207 -2.88 -10.62 -8.74
CA PRO A 207 -2.75 -12.05 -8.45
C PRO A 207 -1.43 -12.46 -7.79
N VAL A 208 -0.30 -11.98 -8.32
CA VAL A 208 1.03 -12.32 -7.80
C VAL A 208 1.25 -11.74 -6.40
N LEU A 209 0.89 -10.47 -6.18
CA LEU A 209 1.01 -9.82 -4.88
C LEU A 209 0.09 -10.48 -3.84
N ASP A 210 -1.17 -10.70 -4.20
CA ASP A 210 -2.16 -11.28 -3.30
C ASP A 210 -1.80 -12.73 -2.91
N ALA A 211 -1.26 -13.51 -3.85
CA ALA A 211 -0.76 -14.86 -3.56
C ALA A 211 0.49 -14.82 -2.66
N PHE A 212 1.41 -13.89 -2.89
CA PHE A 212 2.57 -13.68 -2.02
C PHE A 212 2.12 -13.35 -0.59
N LEU A 213 1.23 -12.39 -0.42
CA LEU A 213 0.69 -12.01 0.89
C LEU A 213 -0.01 -13.19 1.57
N ALA A 214 -0.79 -13.98 0.84
CA ALA A 214 -1.47 -15.16 1.40
C ALA A 214 -0.50 -16.25 1.89
N ARG A 215 0.71 -16.37 1.28
CA ARG A 215 1.74 -17.31 1.70
C ARG A 215 2.62 -16.82 2.85
N LYS A 216 2.95 -15.53 2.83
CA LYS A 216 4.01 -14.93 3.67
C LYS A 216 3.49 -14.11 4.84
N ALA A 217 2.23 -13.63 4.81
CA ALA A 217 1.68 -12.84 5.89
C ALA A 217 1.92 -13.51 7.26
N PRO A 218 2.23 -12.73 8.30
CA PRO A 218 2.34 -13.24 9.67
C PRO A 218 1.07 -14.00 10.09
N GLN A 219 1.22 -15.02 10.95
CA GLN A 219 0.09 -15.84 11.41
C GLN A 219 -0.83 -15.07 12.37
N GLU A 220 -2.04 -15.58 12.61
CA GLU A 220 -3.11 -14.92 13.40
C GLU A 220 -2.72 -14.53 14.83
N ASP A 221 -1.73 -15.19 15.44
CA ASP A 221 -1.22 -14.88 16.79
C ASP A 221 -0.18 -13.73 16.81
N SER A 222 0.15 -13.13 15.67
CA SER A 222 1.10 -12.03 15.58
C SER A 222 0.44 -10.68 15.91
N ASP A 223 1.28 -9.67 16.21
CA ASP A 223 0.81 -8.30 16.45
C ASP A 223 -0.01 -7.78 15.25
N PHE A 224 -1.24 -7.36 15.53
CA PHE A 224 -2.17 -6.83 14.53
C PHE A 224 -1.56 -5.67 13.72
N TYR A 225 -0.88 -4.74 14.39
CA TYR A 225 -0.32 -3.56 13.74
C TYR A 225 0.86 -3.90 12.83
N HIS A 226 1.71 -4.83 13.25
CA HIS A 226 2.77 -5.37 12.41
C HIS A 226 2.20 -6.12 11.20
N THR A 227 1.19 -6.96 11.40
CA THR A 227 0.51 -7.68 10.31
C THR A 227 -0.16 -6.71 9.33
N PHE A 228 -0.82 -5.67 9.81
CA PHE A 228 -1.37 -4.60 8.97
C PHE A 228 -0.25 -3.88 8.19
N GLY A 229 0.85 -3.60 8.87
CA GLY A 229 2.06 -3.07 8.26
C GLY A 229 2.54 -3.93 7.10
N TYR A 230 2.72 -5.22 7.35
CA TYR A 230 3.18 -6.18 6.35
C TYR A 230 2.22 -6.32 5.16
N THR A 231 0.92 -6.46 5.43
CA THR A 231 -0.05 -6.82 4.38
C THR A 231 -0.63 -5.63 3.61
N VAL A 232 -0.60 -4.42 4.19
CA VAL A 232 -1.26 -3.23 3.61
C VAL A 232 -0.27 -2.10 3.36
N LEU A 233 0.49 -1.69 4.38
CA LEU A 233 1.40 -0.55 4.26
C LEU A 233 2.67 -0.91 3.48
N GLY A 234 3.20 -2.12 3.66
CA GLY A 234 4.42 -2.61 3.00
C GLY A 234 4.32 -2.60 1.47
N PRO A 235 3.30 -3.22 0.86
CA PRO A 235 3.08 -3.09 -0.57
C PRO A 235 2.97 -1.63 -1.02
N ALA A 236 2.18 -0.81 -0.31
CA ALA A 236 1.96 0.58 -0.70
C ALA A 236 3.25 1.41 -0.71
N ILE A 237 4.07 1.30 0.32
CA ILE A 237 5.36 2.03 0.39
C ILE A 237 6.39 1.45 -0.57
N TYR A 238 6.46 0.13 -0.75
CA TYR A 238 7.35 -0.51 -1.74
C TYR A 238 7.09 0.01 -3.15
N GLY A 239 5.82 0.02 -3.58
CA GLY A 239 5.46 0.56 -4.89
C GLY A 239 5.84 2.03 -5.06
N TYR A 240 5.68 2.84 -4.01
CA TYR A 240 6.04 4.25 -4.02
C TYR A 240 7.56 4.47 -4.15
N VAL A 241 8.37 3.80 -3.32
CA VAL A 241 9.83 3.98 -3.38
C VAL A 241 10.45 3.32 -4.61
N SER A 242 9.89 2.22 -5.12
CA SER A 242 10.31 1.61 -6.39
C SER A 242 10.08 2.55 -7.56
N TRP A 243 8.90 3.18 -7.64
CA TRP A 243 8.60 4.18 -8.66
C TRP A 243 9.55 5.39 -8.59
N ILE A 244 9.89 5.86 -7.38
CA ILE A 244 10.89 6.93 -7.20
C ILE A 244 12.24 6.46 -7.73
N LYS A 245 12.71 5.28 -7.34
CA LYS A 245 14.00 4.72 -7.78
C LYS A 245 14.09 4.63 -9.29
N ASP A 246 13.06 4.07 -9.96
CA ASP A 246 13.02 3.95 -11.42
C ASP A 246 13.11 5.32 -12.10
N PHE A 247 12.41 6.32 -11.56
CA PHE A 247 12.46 7.68 -12.10
C PHE A 247 13.84 8.31 -11.91
N LEU A 248 14.45 8.18 -10.74
CA LEU A 248 15.78 8.71 -10.44
C LEU A 248 16.83 8.11 -11.36
N GLN A 249 16.82 6.79 -11.58
CA GLN A 249 17.71 6.10 -12.51
C GLN A 249 17.55 6.62 -13.93
N LYS A 250 16.31 6.71 -14.43
CA LYS A 250 16.00 7.17 -15.78
C LYS A 250 16.46 8.62 -16.05
N HIS A 251 16.49 9.46 -15.03
CA HIS A 251 16.81 10.88 -15.13
C HIS A 251 18.19 11.26 -14.61
N ASP A 252 19.00 10.29 -14.22
CA ASP A 252 20.36 10.48 -13.67
C ASP A 252 20.34 11.48 -12.49
N ILE A 253 19.51 11.21 -11.48
CA ILE A 253 19.43 11.95 -10.21
C ILE A 253 19.93 11.02 -9.10
N GLN A 254 21.04 11.36 -8.48
CA GLN A 254 21.66 10.52 -7.44
C GLN A 254 21.32 10.99 -6.03
N LYS A 255 21.23 12.31 -5.83
CA LYS A 255 20.99 12.91 -4.51
C LYS A 255 19.48 13.07 -4.23
N VAL A 256 19.02 12.53 -3.09
CA VAL A 256 17.61 12.50 -2.72
C VAL A 256 17.42 12.98 -1.28
N PHE A 257 16.58 13.99 -1.08
CA PHE A 257 16.22 14.51 0.23
C PHE A 257 14.80 14.11 0.61
N PHE A 258 14.67 13.40 1.72
CA PHE A 258 13.38 13.01 2.29
C PHE A 258 12.96 14.06 3.32
N PHE A 259 11.87 14.76 3.06
CA PHE A 259 11.38 15.83 3.94
C PHE A 259 10.79 15.28 5.24
N ALA A 260 11.21 15.85 6.37
CA ALA A 260 10.63 15.52 7.65
C ALA A 260 9.13 15.95 7.65
N ARG A 261 8.25 15.19 8.24
CA ARG A 261 8.35 14.03 9.15
C ARG A 261 8.19 12.71 8.38
N GLU A 262 7.23 12.66 7.46
CA GLU A 262 6.81 11.47 6.70
C GLU A 262 7.97 10.86 5.92
N GLY A 263 8.94 11.68 5.55
CA GLY A 263 10.16 11.24 4.88
C GLY A 263 11.06 10.31 5.69
N GLU A 264 10.93 10.23 7.03
CA GLU A 264 11.69 9.27 7.84
C GLU A 264 11.37 7.83 7.44
N PHE A 265 10.10 7.50 7.38
CA PHE A 265 9.65 6.17 6.99
C PHE A 265 9.88 5.91 5.49
N ILE A 266 9.61 6.91 4.64
CA ILE A 266 9.85 6.77 3.19
C ILE A 266 11.34 6.50 2.92
N LYS A 267 12.25 7.19 3.61
CA LYS A 267 13.69 6.95 3.51
C LYS A 267 14.07 5.54 3.96
N ARG A 268 13.57 5.07 5.10
CA ARG A 268 13.81 3.69 5.57
C ARG A 268 13.42 2.66 4.53
N ALA A 269 12.25 2.84 3.89
CA ALA A 269 11.79 1.96 2.83
C ALA A 269 12.65 2.08 1.55
N PHE A 270 13.04 3.30 1.18
CA PHE A 270 13.92 3.54 0.04
C PHE A 270 15.30 2.90 0.24
N ASP A 271 15.88 3.01 1.43
CA ASP A 271 17.18 2.44 1.77
C ASP A 271 17.20 0.90 1.65
N CYS A 272 16.03 0.22 1.79
CA CYS A 272 15.94 -1.23 1.57
C CYS A 272 16.12 -1.65 0.10
N ILE A 273 15.82 -0.76 -0.85
CA ILE A 273 15.85 -1.06 -2.29
C ILE A 273 16.90 -0.27 -3.06
N ALA A 274 17.44 0.79 -2.44
CA ALA A 274 18.46 1.63 -3.05
C ALA A 274 19.81 0.88 -3.10
N ASP A 275 20.54 1.08 -4.19
CA ASP A 275 21.93 0.68 -4.30
C ASP A 275 22.87 1.86 -3.98
N GLN A 276 24.17 1.63 -4.07
CA GLN A 276 25.20 2.62 -3.73
C GLN A 276 25.25 3.84 -4.67
N THR A 277 24.44 3.88 -5.73
CA THR A 277 24.39 5.02 -6.66
C THR A 277 23.55 6.17 -6.11
N PHE A 278 22.71 5.91 -5.09
CA PHE A 278 21.84 6.91 -4.51
C PHE A 278 22.33 7.40 -3.14
N GLU A 279 22.35 8.73 -2.98
CA GLU A 279 22.64 9.41 -1.72
C GLU A 279 21.32 9.88 -1.07
N GLY A 280 20.74 9.04 -0.22
CA GLY A 280 19.49 9.34 0.49
C GLY A 280 19.75 10.12 1.78
N HIS A 281 19.25 11.36 1.90
CA HIS A 281 19.41 12.23 3.06
C HIS A 281 18.04 12.53 3.69
N TYR A 282 17.97 12.50 5.03
CA TYR A 282 16.80 12.99 5.75
C TYR A 282 16.94 14.47 6.02
N LEU A 283 16.01 15.30 5.54
CA LEU A 283 16.11 16.75 5.65
C LEU A 283 15.07 17.27 6.65
N TYR A 284 15.54 17.84 7.75
CA TYR A 284 14.69 18.43 8.77
C TYR A 284 14.10 19.77 8.32
N VAL A 285 13.04 19.68 7.53
CA VAL A 285 12.25 20.81 7.06
C VAL A 285 10.77 20.59 7.36
N SER A 286 10.01 21.66 7.50
CA SER A 286 8.58 21.63 7.68
C SER A 286 7.94 22.78 6.90
N ARG A 287 6.61 22.77 6.82
CA ARG A 287 5.87 23.93 6.28
C ARG A 287 6.23 25.21 7.02
N ARG A 288 6.32 25.18 8.36
CA ARG A 288 6.69 26.35 9.18
C ARG A 288 8.13 26.78 8.89
N SER A 289 9.08 25.87 8.97
CA SER A 289 10.51 26.18 8.85
C SER A 289 10.96 26.60 7.44
N LEU A 290 10.14 26.39 6.41
CA LEU A 290 10.39 26.86 5.04
C LEU A 290 9.57 28.11 4.71
N THR A 291 8.26 28.11 5.01
CA THR A 291 7.38 29.19 4.54
C THR A 291 7.56 30.49 5.32
N VAL A 292 7.96 30.44 6.59
CA VAL A 292 8.21 31.67 7.37
C VAL A 292 9.51 32.34 6.92
N PRO A 293 10.67 31.67 6.82
CA PRO A 293 11.87 32.28 6.25
C PRO A 293 11.68 32.82 4.83
N ALA A 294 10.89 32.16 3.98
CA ALA A 294 10.61 32.63 2.62
C ALA A 294 9.88 34.00 2.60
N ILE A 295 9.20 34.41 3.68
CA ILE A 295 8.61 35.75 3.79
C ILE A 295 9.67 36.86 3.71
N ALA A 296 10.92 36.58 4.03
CA ALA A 296 12.01 37.55 3.90
C ALA A 296 12.23 38.03 2.45
N THR A 297 11.78 37.25 1.46
CA THR A 297 11.86 37.60 0.02
C THR A 297 10.63 38.39 -0.47
N ILE A 298 9.62 38.63 0.39
CA ILE A 298 8.38 39.30 0.06
C ILE A 298 8.51 40.79 0.45
N HIS A 299 8.10 41.70 -0.44
CA HIS A 299 8.33 43.14 -0.26
C HIS A 299 7.11 43.92 0.18
N ASP A 300 5.89 43.40 0.06
CA ASP A 300 4.66 44.09 0.35
C ASP A 300 3.58 43.20 0.99
N VAL A 301 2.61 43.84 1.66
CA VAL A 301 1.52 43.16 2.38
C VAL A 301 0.60 42.34 1.44
N ALA A 302 0.36 42.83 0.21
CA ALA A 302 -0.53 42.11 -0.72
C ALA A 302 0.10 40.80 -1.16
N SER A 303 1.40 40.82 -1.48
CA SER A 303 2.20 39.59 -1.79
C SER A 303 2.27 38.66 -0.59
N PHE A 304 2.39 39.19 0.64
CA PHE A 304 2.35 38.41 1.86
C PHE A 304 1.00 37.68 2.04
N LEU A 305 -0.12 38.38 1.86
CA LEU A 305 -1.45 37.78 1.95
C LEU A 305 -1.71 36.73 0.83
N LYS A 306 -1.18 36.97 -0.36
CA LYS A 306 -1.23 35.98 -1.44
C LYS A 306 -0.43 34.71 -1.09
N TYR A 307 0.72 34.88 -0.47
CA TYR A 307 1.61 33.79 -0.04
C TYR A 307 1.04 33.05 1.18
N ARG A 308 0.54 33.77 2.17
CA ARG A 308 -0.11 33.25 3.39
C ARG A 308 -1.47 33.90 3.63
N PRO A 309 -2.52 33.39 2.99
CA PRO A 309 -3.88 33.90 3.22
C PRO A 309 -4.31 33.72 4.67
N ILE A 310 -4.81 34.78 5.27
CA ILE A 310 -5.40 34.76 6.60
C ILE A 310 -6.90 34.49 6.44
N ARG A 311 -7.39 33.44 7.10
CA ARG A 311 -8.80 33.04 7.02
C ARG A 311 -9.62 33.77 8.10
N ASP A 312 -10.83 34.21 7.78
CA ASP A 312 -11.71 34.92 8.70
C ASP A 312 -12.03 34.18 10.02
N ARG A 313 -12.01 32.84 9.98
CA ARG A 313 -12.27 31.98 11.16
C ARG A 313 -11.10 31.79 12.12
N VAL A 314 -9.92 32.31 11.79
CA VAL A 314 -8.71 32.17 12.61
C VAL A 314 -8.63 33.33 13.59
N LYS A 315 -8.31 33.03 14.85
CA LYS A 315 -8.09 34.06 15.87
C LYS A 315 -6.78 34.83 15.61
N VAL A 316 -6.72 36.07 16.09
CA VAL A 316 -5.52 36.90 15.96
C VAL A 316 -4.32 36.24 16.67
N CYS A 317 -4.50 35.77 17.92
CA CYS A 317 -3.43 35.09 18.68
C CYS A 317 -2.90 33.88 17.93
N ASP A 318 -3.77 32.98 17.41
CA ASP A 318 -3.37 31.79 16.69
C ASP A 318 -2.58 32.13 15.41
N GLN A 319 -2.96 33.20 14.72
CA GLN A 319 -2.24 33.62 13.52
C GLN A 319 -0.85 34.19 13.85
N ILE A 320 -0.70 34.90 14.96
CA ILE A 320 0.58 35.40 15.48
C ILE A 320 1.51 34.21 15.77
N GLU A 321 1.04 33.21 16.50
CA GLU A 321 1.82 32.02 16.86
C GLU A 321 2.24 31.18 15.63
N LYS A 322 1.33 31.00 14.66
CA LYS A 322 1.63 30.35 13.38
C LYS A 322 2.73 31.02 12.56
N LEU A 323 2.99 32.30 12.81
CA LEU A 323 4.10 33.04 12.21
C LEU A 323 5.38 32.96 13.06
N GLY A 324 5.35 32.27 14.20
CA GLY A 324 6.47 32.18 15.14
C GLY A 324 6.67 33.45 15.97
N LEU A 325 5.64 34.29 16.07
CA LEU A 325 5.62 35.52 16.86
C LEU A 325 4.86 35.28 18.16
N LYS A 326 5.02 36.20 19.11
CA LYS A 326 4.28 36.23 20.38
C LYS A 326 3.45 37.49 20.50
N ALA A 327 2.34 37.46 21.23
CA ALA A 327 1.54 38.66 21.51
C ALA A 327 2.40 39.80 22.12
N ALA A 328 3.40 39.45 22.93
CA ALA A 328 4.34 40.42 23.50
C ALA A 328 5.16 41.20 22.46
N ASP A 329 5.38 40.67 21.27
CA ASP A 329 6.06 41.36 20.17
C ASP A 329 5.28 42.60 19.65
N PHE A 330 3.99 42.68 20.01
CA PHE A 330 3.05 43.73 19.62
C PHE A 330 2.59 44.61 20.78
N SER A 331 3.25 44.55 21.92
CA SER A 331 2.88 45.31 23.14
C SER A 331 2.77 46.82 22.92
N GLU A 332 3.48 47.36 21.93
CA GLU A 332 3.43 48.77 21.55
C GLU A 332 2.24 49.12 20.63
N CYS A 333 1.55 48.11 20.11
CA CYS A 333 0.44 48.31 19.18
C CYS A 333 -0.87 48.54 19.94
N SER A 334 -1.61 49.61 19.60
CA SER A 334 -2.88 49.98 20.25
C SER A 334 -3.97 48.89 20.16
N TRP A 335 -3.89 48.03 19.13
CA TRP A 335 -4.81 46.93 18.94
C TRP A 335 -4.45 45.68 19.78
N CYS A 336 -3.22 45.55 20.32
CA CYS A 336 -2.77 44.39 21.07
C CYS A 336 -3.38 44.38 22.49
N ARG A 337 -4.65 44.00 22.57
CA ARG A 337 -5.41 43.82 23.82
C ARG A 337 -5.97 42.39 23.82
N GLU A 338 -6.16 41.82 25.03
CA GLU A 338 -6.68 40.47 25.19
C GLU A 338 -7.96 40.23 24.39
N GLU A 339 -8.89 41.19 24.44
CA GLU A 339 -10.14 41.13 23.69
C GLU A 339 -9.92 40.99 22.18
N THR A 340 -8.99 41.75 21.60
CA THR A 340 -8.67 41.68 20.16
C THR A 340 -7.95 40.41 19.79
N LEU A 341 -7.03 39.94 20.64
CA LEU A 341 -6.28 38.71 20.42
C LEU A 341 -7.18 37.47 20.34
N GLN A 342 -8.29 37.44 21.08
CA GLN A 342 -9.25 36.36 21.09
C GLN A 342 -10.30 36.44 19.95
N LYS A 343 -10.44 37.58 19.27
CA LYS A 343 -11.32 37.72 18.10
C LYS A 343 -10.78 36.97 16.90
N THR A 344 -11.67 36.43 16.10
CA THR A 344 -11.35 35.96 14.76
C THR A 344 -11.17 37.11 13.79
N PHE A 345 -10.42 36.94 12.72
CA PHE A 345 -10.27 37.98 11.70
C PHE A 345 -11.61 38.40 11.07
N GLY A 346 -12.61 37.50 11.03
CA GLY A 346 -13.96 37.80 10.56
C GLY A 346 -14.73 38.78 11.45
N GLU A 347 -14.41 38.86 12.75
CA GLU A 347 -15.06 39.74 13.73
C GLU A 347 -14.45 41.13 13.80
N LEU A 348 -13.32 41.40 13.13
CA LEU A 348 -12.61 42.66 13.13
C LEU A 348 -13.15 43.61 12.07
N GLN A 349 -13.10 44.94 12.35
CA GLN A 349 -13.34 45.97 11.35
C GLN A 349 -12.20 46.03 10.32
N ASP A 350 -12.45 46.45 9.08
CA ASP A 350 -11.45 46.48 8.02
C ASP A 350 -10.20 47.30 8.37
N ALA A 351 -10.37 48.44 9.04
CA ALA A 351 -9.25 49.26 9.50
C ALA A 351 -8.40 48.57 10.57
N GLU A 352 -9.05 47.83 11.50
CA GLU A 352 -8.37 46.97 12.48
C GLU A 352 -7.61 45.83 11.82
N LYS A 353 -8.26 45.13 10.87
CA LYS A 353 -7.62 44.06 10.09
C LYS A 353 -6.34 44.55 9.39
N GLN A 354 -6.43 45.70 8.71
CA GLN A 354 -5.28 46.28 8.01
C GLN A 354 -4.14 46.66 8.96
N ALA A 355 -4.46 47.28 10.11
CA ALA A 355 -3.47 47.64 11.11
C ALA A 355 -2.75 46.40 11.69
N ILE A 356 -3.53 45.38 12.05
CA ILE A 356 -3.00 44.11 12.57
C ILE A 356 -2.12 43.42 11.53
N ILE A 357 -2.62 43.25 10.30
CA ILE A 357 -1.88 42.56 9.21
C ILE A 357 -0.59 43.33 8.86
N GLY A 358 -0.65 44.65 8.79
CA GLY A 358 0.54 45.48 8.54
C GLY A 358 1.61 45.33 9.62
N SER A 359 1.19 45.35 10.90
CA SER A 359 2.11 45.16 12.04
C SER A 359 2.69 43.74 12.05
N MET A 360 1.84 42.74 11.78
CA MET A 360 2.29 41.32 11.67
C MET A 360 3.28 41.17 10.54
N PHE A 361 3.05 41.75 9.37
CA PHE A 361 3.96 41.67 8.24
C PHE A 361 5.34 42.26 8.57
N GLN A 362 5.40 43.42 9.20
CA GLN A 362 6.66 44.05 9.61
C GLN A 362 7.44 43.18 10.60
N LYS A 363 6.77 42.65 11.64
CA LYS A 363 7.42 41.81 12.66
C LYS A 363 7.86 40.45 12.08
N VAL A 364 6.99 39.80 11.32
CA VAL A 364 7.34 38.48 10.71
C VAL A 364 8.46 38.61 9.69
N GLN A 365 8.55 39.74 8.95
CA GLN A 365 9.64 39.96 8.01
C GLN A 365 11.00 40.10 8.72
N GLN A 366 11.04 40.76 9.89
CA GLN A 366 12.27 40.82 10.72
C GLN A 366 12.66 39.41 11.22
N GLN A 367 11.69 38.66 11.73
CA GLN A 367 11.89 37.28 12.16
C GLN A 367 12.35 36.40 10.98
N ALA A 368 11.68 36.47 9.83
CA ALA A 368 11.99 35.72 8.63
C ALA A 368 13.43 35.94 8.14
N LYS A 369 13.94 37.18 8.18
CA LYS A 369 15.32 37.48 7.81
C LYS A 369 16.34 36.76 8.71
N ARG A 370 16.08 36.69 10.02
CA ARG A 370 16.94 35.97 10.97
C ARG A 370 16.91 34.47 10.73
N GLU A 371 15.72 33.91 10.59
CA GLU A 371 15.53 32.49 10.33
C GLU A 371 16.10 32.05 8.97
N LEU A 372 16.00 32.92 7.94
CA LEU A 372 16.53 32.63 6.62
C LEU A 372 18.06 32.45 6.64
N VAL A 373 18.77 33.21 7.45
CA VAL A 373 20.24 33.05 7.59
C VAL A 373 20.58 31.65 8.09
N LEU A 374 19.92 31.21 9.16
CA LEU A 374 20.15 29.89 9.76
C LEU A 374 19.69 28.76 8.84
N LEU A 375 18.52 28.92 8.18
CA LEU A 375 18.03 27.94 7.20
C LEU A 375 19.00 27.79 6.01
N LYS A 376 19.49 28.88 5.46
CA LYS A 376 20.50 28.82 4.36
C LYS A 376 21.79 28.15 4.82
N ALA A 377 22.24 28.41 6.04
CA ALA A 377 23.40 27.73 6.61
C ALA A 377 23.15 26.23 6.80
N TYR A 378 21.95 25.83 7.27
CA TYR A 378 21.53 24.44 7.37
C TYR A 378 21.51 23.77 6.00
N LEU A 379 20.85 24.36 4.98
CA LEU A 379 20.76 23.78 3.64
C LEU A 379 22.16 23.60 3.00
N ARG A 380 23.10 24.53 3.25
CA ARG A 380 24.50 24.37 2.80
C ARG A 380 25.21 23.23 3.56
N GLN A 381 25.01 23.12 4.87
CA GLN A 381 25.54 22.03 5.67
C GLN A 381 25.08 20.67 5.18
N GLU A 382 23.81 20.56 4.78
CA GLU A 382 23.20 19.34 4.22
C GLU A 382 23.46 19.18 2.71
N HIS A 383 24.26 20.04 2.10
CA HIS A 383 24.63 20.01 0.69
C HIS A 383 23.42 20.01 -0.29
N VAL A 384 22.39 20.80 0.05
CA VAL A 384 21.21 21.00 -0.82
C VAL A 384 21.57 21.92 -1.97
N ASN A 385 22.15 21.39 -3.03
CA ASN A 385 22.65 22.13 -4.20
C ASN A 385 22.68 21.26 -5.45
N GLN A 386 22.92 21.87 -6.61
CA GLN A 386 23.04 21.21 -7.92
C GLN A 386 21.74 20.48 -8.32
N LYS A 387 21.85 19.25 -8.82
CA LYS A 387 20.71 18.42 -9.24
C LYS A 387 20.34 17.44 -8.13
N PHE A 388 19.10 17.52 -7.65
CA PHE A 388 18.61 16.68 -6.57
C PHE A 388 17.11 16.44 -6.64
N ALA A 389 16.67 15.39 -5.96
CA ALA A 389 15.27 15.10 -5.74
C ALA A 389 14.84 15.47 -4.32
N VAL A 390 13.57 15.81 -4.15
CA VAL A 390 12.91 15.94 -2.85
C VAL A 390 11.70 15.00 -2.79
N VAL A 391 11.57 14.27 -1.70
CA VAL A 391 10.48 13.31 -1.48
C VAL A 391 9.67 13.74 -0.28
N ASP A 392 8.37 13.78 -0.46
CA ASP A 392 7.39 14.17 0.54
C ASP A 392 6.14 13.30 0.38
N LEU A 393 5.33 13.13 1.42
CA LEU A 393 4.04 12.45 1.27
C LEU A 393 3.12 13.24 0.32
N GLY A 394 3.21 14.52 0.32
CA GLY A 394 2.50 15.38 -0.60
C GLY A 394 1.78 16.49 0.16
N TRP A 395 0.81 17.19 -0.33
CA TRP A 395 -0.11 16.99 -1.46
C TRP A 395 -0.08 18.19 -2.42
N ASN A 396 0.28 19.38 -1.90
CA ASN A 396 0.02 20.65 -2.58
C ASN A 396 1.27 21.34 -3.13
N GLY A 397 2.46 21.06 -2.58
CA GLY A 397 3.73 21.62 -3.07
C GLY A 397 4.15 22.96 -2.43
N SER A 398 3.54 23.38 -1.32
CA SER A 398 3.88 24.63 -0.66
C SER A 398 5.31 24.64 -0.10
N MET A 399 5.80 23.51 0.43
CA MET A 399 7.17 23.39 0.95
C MET A 399 8.20 23.48 -0.17
N GLN A 400 7.97 22.76 -1.27
CA GLN A 400 8.83 22.77 -2.45
C GLN A 400 8.86 24.17 -3.10
N SER A 401 7.71 24.83 -3.16
CA SER A 401 7.61 26.21 -3.64
C SER A 401 8.42 27.19 -2.76
N ALA A 402 8.32 27.07 -1.43
CA ALA A 402 9.08 27.89 -0.50
C ALA A 402 10.58 27.63 -0.60
N LEU A 403 10.98 26.34 -0.71
CA LEU A 403 12.39 25.98 -0.91
C LEU A 403 12.94 26.54 -2.23
N THR A 404 12.15 26.52 -3.32
CA THR A 404 12.50 27.14 -4.59
C THR A 404 12.77 28.63 -4.42
N ASP A 405 11.92 29.39 -3.69
CA ASP A 405 12.14 30.83 -3.43
C ASP A 405 13.45 31.07 -2.67
N ILE A 406 13.70 30.26 -1.64
CA ILE A 406 14.90 30.36 -0.81
C ILE A 406 16.16 30.08 -1.62
N LEU A 407 16.18 29.02 -2.42
CA LEU A 407 17.32 28.65 -3.26
C LEU A 407 17.54 29.66 -4.39
N SER A 408 16.47 30.13 -5.04
CA SER A 408 16.54 31.18 -6.07
C SER A 408 17.07 32.51 -5.56
N SER A 409 16.96 32.80 -4.27
CA SER A 409 17.56 33.98 -3.63
C SER A 409 19.07 33.82 -3.36
N SER A 410 19.67 32.72 -3.78
CA SER A 410 21.11 32.43 -3.74
C SER A 410 21.67 32.41 -5.16
N SER A 411 22.96 32.69 -5.32
CA SER A 411 23.61 32.76 -6.66
C SER A 411 23.94 31.37 -7.25
N GLU A 412 23.71 30.29 -6.50
CA GLU A 412 24.05 28.94 -6.92
C GLU A 412 22.91 28.32 -7.75
N PRO A 413 23.21 27.76 -8.93
CA PRO A 413 22.18 27.07 -9.72
C PRO A 413 21.74 25.77 -9.03
N PHE A 414 20.46 25.43 -9.18
CA PHE A 414 19.91 24.17 -8.71
C PHE A 414 18.87 23.62 -9.70
N ASP A 415 18.73 22.28 -9.72
CA ASP A 415 17.67 21.57 -10.45
C ASP A 415 16.98 20.62 -9.47
N MET A 416 15.79 21.00 -9.02
CA MET A 416 15.00 20.26 -8.03
C MET A 416 13.84 19.54 -8.70
N THR A 417 13.74 18.23 -8.48
CA THR A 417 12.58 17.42 -8.86
C THR A 417 11.88 16.89 -7.61
N GLY A 418 10.57 17.09 -7.48
CA GLY A 418 9.80 16.66 -6.33
C GLY A 418 8.95 15.42 -6.60
N PHE A 419 8.76 14.59 -5.56
CA PHE A 419 7.93 13.38 -5.58
C PHE A 419 6.91 13.41 -4.45
N PHE A 420 5.65 13.13 -4.81
CA PHE A 420 4.52 13.01 -3.89
C PHE A 420 3.84 11.66 -4.03
N LEU A 421 3.16 11.22 -2.99
CA LEU A 421 2.23 10.09 -3.11
C LEU A 421 1.12 10.42 -4.11
N ALA A 422 0.55 11.64 -4.03
CA ALA A 422 -0.41 12.15 -5.00
C ALA A 422 -0.46 13.69 -4.96
N GLN A 423 -0.92 14.31 -6.05
CA GLN A 423 -1.12 15.77 -6.13
C GLN A 423 -2.59 16.12 -6.00
N ARG A 424 -2.92 17.09 -5.13
CA ARG A 424 -4.28 17.60 -4.94
C ARG A 424 -4.55 18.88 -5.75
N ASP A 425 -5.81 19.32 -5.73
CA ASP A 425 -6.27 20.47 -6.50
C ASP A 425 -5.51 21.77 -6.17
N GLU A 426 -5.12 21.98 -4.90
CA GLU A 426 -4.33 23.16 -4.52
C GLU A 426 -2.91 23.18 -5.11
N TYR A 427 -2.39 22.07 -5.65
CA TYR A 427 -1.14 22.04 -6.41
C TYR A 427 -1.18 22.99 -7.61
N TYR A 428 -2.36 23.28 -8.14
CA TYR A 428 -2.58 24.29 -9.18
C TYR A 428 -1.85 25.62 -8.90
N LYS A 429 -1.74 26.05 -7.66
CA LYS A 429 -1.09 27.30 -7.26
C LYS A 429 0.43 27.31 -7.52
N TYR A 430 1.03 26.15 -7.65
CA TYR A 430 2.49 25.97 -7.70
C TYR A 430 2.99 25.26 -8.96
N LYS A 431 2.08 24.75 -9.81
CA LYS A 431 2.39 23.89 -10.97
C LYS A 431 3.40 24.51 -11.95
N ASP A 432 3.40 25.84 -12.10
CA ASP A 432 4.28 26.56 -13.04
C ASP A 432 5.63 26.94 -12.40
N LYS A 433 5.78 26.71 -11.08
CA LYS A 433 6.96 27.10 -10.31
C LYS A 433 7.83 25.91 -9.91
N ILE A 434 7.24 24.74 -9.72
CA ILE A 434 7.91 23.54 -9.21
C ILE A 434 7.66 22.37 -10.13
N ARG A 435 8.68 21.52 -10.33
CA ARG A 435 8.58 20.28 -11.09
C ARG A 435 8.38 19.10 -10.15
N ASN A 436 7.12 18.75 -9.88
CA ASN A 436 6.77 17.65 -9.00
C ASN A 436 5.90 16.60 -9.70
N PHE A 437 6.08 15.34 -9.31
CA PHE A 437 5.36 14.19 -9.83
C PHE A 437 4.60 13.48 -8.71
N GLY A 438 3.40 13.00 -9.01
CA GLY A 438 2.58 12.18 -8.12
C GLY A 438 2.67 10.71 -8.51
N TYR A 439 2.92 9.84 -7.55
CA TYR A 439 2.95 8.39 -7.74
C TYR A 439 1.60 7.84 -8.17
N LEU A 440 0.56 8.10 -7.39
CA LEU A 440 -0.79 7.60 -7.71
C LEU A 440 -1.40 8.39 -8.86
N PHE A 441 -1.39 9.71 -8.77
CA PHE A 441 -1.85 10.60 -9.84
C PHE A 441 -1.22 11.99 -9.77
N ASN A 442 -1.14 12.62 -10.92
CA ASN A 442 -0.77 14.02 -11.05
C ASN A 442 -2.02 14.92 -11.06
N TYR A 443 -1.84 16.20 -10.71
CA TYR A 443 -2.88 17.21 -10.85
C TYR A 443 -3.48 17.22 -12.28
N GLY A 444 -4.81 17.23 -12.36
CA GLY A 444 -5.55 17.20 -13.63
C GLY A 444 -5.65 15.82 -14.31
N ALA A 445 -5.02 14.78 -13.75
CA ALA A 445 -5.04 13.41 -14.28
C ALA A 445 -5.61 12.39 -13.28
N VAL A 446 -6.42 12.85 -12.33
CA VAL A 446 -7.05 12.00 -11.31
C VAL A 446 -8.50 11.69 -11.68
N SER A 447 -8.90 10.42 -11.55
CA SER A 447 -10.31 10.05 -11.64
C SER A 447 -11.08 10.56 -10.40
N PRO A 448 -12.38 10.91 -10.53
CA PRO A 448 -13.21 11.28 -9.38
C PRO A 448 -13.22 10.21 -8.28
N GLU A 449 -13.17 8.93 -8.65
CA GLU A 449 -13.17 7.79 -7.76
C GLU A 449 -11.87 7.70 -6.96
N GLU A 450 -10.71 7.82 -7.59
CA GLU A 450 -9.40 7.82 -6.92
C GLU A 450 -9.26 9.01 -5.97
N ASN A 451 -9.66 10.19 -6.42
CA ASN A 451 -9.66 11.39 -5.58
C ASN A 451 -10.58 11.23 -4.35
N LEU A 452 -11.78 10.67 -4.55
CA LEU A 452 -12.72 10.38 -3.46
C LEU A 452 -12.11 9.41 -2.46
N LEU A 453 -11.49 8.34 -2.96
CA LEU A 453 -10.93 7.26 -2.16
C LEU A 453 -9.80 7.75 -1.26
N LEU A 454 -8.82 8.48 -1.81
CA LEU A 454 -7.73 9.06 -1.02
C LEU A 454 -8.21 10.11 -0.03
N ASN A 455 -9.13 10.99 -0.43
CA ASN A 455 -9.70 11.99 0.48
C ASN A 455 -10.49 11.38 1.64
N SER A 456 -10.97 10.14 1.49
CA SER A 456 -11.70 9.45 2.57
C SER A 456 -10.83 9.06 3.76
N GLY A 457 -9.51 8.88 3.57
CA GLY A 457 -8.59 8.35 4.58
C GLY A 457 -7.22 9.02 4.60
N THR A 458 -7.12 10.29 4.21
CA THR A 458 -5.83 11.01 4.20
C THR A 458 -5.14 11.01 5.56
N SER A 459 -5.88 11.27 6.64
CA SER A 459 -5.30 11.32 7.98
C SER A 459 -4.80 9.95 8.45
N LEU A 460 -5.38 8.84 7.97
CA LEU A 460 -4.82 7.52 8.20
C LEU A 460 -3.45 7.37 7.53
N LEU A 461 -3.30 7.85 6.28
CA LEU A 461 -2.02 7.80 5.58
C LEU A 461 -0.98 8.67 6.28
N GLU A 462 -1.31 9.93 6.63
CA GLU A 462 -0.43 10.84 7.36
C GLU A 462 -0.01 10.25 8.71
N PHE A 463 -0.93 9.59 9.43
CA PHE A 463 -0.64 8.88 10.67
C PHE A 463 0.37 7.74 10.47
N LEU A 464 0.12 6.85 9.50
CA LEU A 464 0.98 5.69 9.24
C LEU A 464 2.40 6.06 8.77
N PHE A 465 2.55 7.22 8.12
CA PHE A 465 3.85 7.72 7.65
C PHE A 465 4.57 8.61 8.66
N SER A 466 3.97 8.93 9.81
CA SER A 466 4.56 9.86 10.78
C SER A 466 5.92 9.39 11.30
N ALA A 467 6.80 10.36 11.58
CA ALA A 467 8.14 10.14 12.13
C ALA A 467 8.12 9.89 13.66
N SER A 468 9.31 9.65 14.21
CA SER A 468 9.56 9.46 15.64
C SER A 468 9.67 10.77 16.44
N HIS A 469 9.47 11.92 15.80
CA HIS A 469 9.70 13.26 16.39
C HIS A 469 8.70 14.30 15.87
N GLY A 470 8.62 15.44 16.56
CA GLY A 470 7.79 16.58 16.19
C GLY A 470 8.29 17.36 14.97
N SER A 471 7.50 18.30 14.51
CA SER A 471 7.82 19.13 13.34
C SER A 471 9.00 20.06 13.58
N THR A 472 9.79 20.35 12.55
CA THR A 472 10.85 21.37 12.63
C THR A 472 10.24 22.76 12.74
N ILE A 473 10.52 23.48 13.82
CA ILE A 473 10.03 24.87 14.03
C ILE A 473 10.99 25.86 13.38
N GLN A 474 12.27 25.77 13.69
CA GLN A 474 13.34 26.67 13.27
C GLN A 474 14.69 25.99 13.38
N TYR A 475 15.78 26.73 13.21
CA TYR A 475 17.14 26.23 13.35
C TYR A 475 17.89 27.06 14.38
N ALA A 476 18.87 26.40 15.03
CA ALA A 476 19.77 27.04 15.99
C ALA A 476 21.21 26.52 15.77
N GLU A 477 22.18 27.37 16.04
CA GLU A 477 23.58 26.97 16.08
C GLU A 477 23.88 26.28 17.41
N LYS A 478 24.46 25.07 17.33
CA LYS A 478 24.92 24.30 18.49
C LYS A 478 26.24 23.62 18.15
N ASP A 479 27.27 23.86 18.96
CA ASP A 479 28.58 23.25 18.80
C ASP A 479 29.19 23.44 17.39
N GLY A 480 28.99 24.62 16.79
CA GLY A 480 29.45 24.96 15.43
C GLY A 480 28.68 24.31 14.28
N ARG A 481 27.56 23.67 14.56
CA ARG A 481 26.66 23.09 13.57
C ARG A 481 25.26 23.72 13.67
N ILE A 482 24.59 23.79 12.53
CA ILE A 482 23.21 24.23 12.50
C ILE A 482 22.31 23.01 12.72
N CYS A 483 21.52 23.04 13.79
CA CYS A 483 20.63 21.96 14.20
C CYS A 483 19.17 22.38 14.10
N PRO A 484 18.24 21.45 13.74
CA PRO A 484 16.81 21.72 13.79
C PRO A 484 16.33 21.85 15.25
N VAL A 485 15.44 22.78 15.49
CA VAL A 485 14.65 22.88 16.72
C VAL A 485 13.29 22.26 16.43
N LEU A 486 12.95 21.21 17.17
CA LEU A 486 11.72 20.43 16.95
C LEU A 486 10.63 20.87 17.92
N ASP A 487 9.39 20.74 17.46
CA ASP A 487 8.18 20.92 18.27
C ASP A 487 7.96 19.71 19.19
N GLN A 488 7.00 19.85 20.11
CA GLN A 488 6.52 18.72 20.89
C GLN A 488 5.94 17.65 19.93
N TYR A 489 6.22 16.39 20.23
CA TYR A 489 5.74 15.31 19.39
C TYR A 489 4.33 14.90 19.77
N GLU A 490 3.37 15.19 18.91
CA GLU A 490 1.94 14.96 19.12
C GLU A 490 1.54 13.48 19.14
N PHE A 491 2.32 12.59 18.53
CA PHE A 491 2.02 11.16 18.46
C PHE A 491 2.85 10.31 19.45
N ALA A 492 3.51 10.91 20.44
CA ALA A 492 4.41 10.19 21.36
C ALA A 492 3.74 8.95 21.99
N GLU A 493 2.49 9.06 22.44
CA GLU A 493 1.75 7.97 23.09
C GLU A 493 1.35 6.84 22.13
N VAL A 494 1.08 7.16 20.87
CA VAL A 494 0.62 6.20 19.84
C VAL A 494 1.73 5.79 18.88
N TYR A 495 2.95 6.33 19.04
CA TYR A 495 4.08 5.98 18.19
C TYR A 495 4.45 4.50 18.17
N PRO A 496 4.31 3.72 19.25
CA PRO A 496 4.52 2.27 19.19
C PRO A 496 3.63 1.58 18.14
N ILE A 497 2.40 2.07 17.93
CA ILE A 497 1.47 1.58 16.89
C ILE A 497 2.02 1.92 15.51
N ILE A 498 2.42 3.17 15.31
CA ILE A 498 3.00 3.64 14.03
C ILE A 498 4.24 2.79 13.71
N ARG A 499 5.12 2.64 14.69
CA ARG A 499 6.38 1.90 14.55
C ARG A 499 6.13 0.43 14.19
N ALA A 500 5.20 -0.25 14.86
CA ALA A 500 4.84 -1.63 14.54
C ALA A 500 4.34 -1.78 13.09
N CYS A 501 3.47 -0.86 12.63
CA CYS A 501 3.03 -0.84 11.23
C CYS A 501 4.20 -0.62 10.27
N GLN A 502 5.10 0.31 10.57
CA GLN A 502 6.25 0.60 9.72
C GLN A 502 7.26 -0.55 9.70
N ASP A 503 7.50 -1.22 10.82
CA ASP A 503 8.41 -2.37 10.88
C ASP A 503 7.84 -3.54 10.08
N GLY A 504 6.55 -3.85 10.21
CA GLY A 504 5.89 -4.86 9.36
C GLY A 504 5.99 -4.52 7.87
N ALA A 505 5.90 -3.24 7.51
CA ALA A 505 6.08 -2.80 6.13
C ALA A 505 7.51 -3.01 5.61
N ILE A 506 8.52 -2.79 6.45
CA ILE A 506 9.93 -3.05 6.10
C ILE A 506 10.16 -4.56 5.93
N ASP A 507 9.60 -5.40 6.82
CA ASP A 507 9.70 -6.85 6.70
C ASP A 507 9.06 -7.36 5.39
N PHE A 508 7.91 -6.80 4.98
CA PHE A 508 7.35 -7.07 3.66
C PHE A 508 8.34 -6.75 2.53
N ILE A 509 9.00 -5.59 2.57
CA ILE A 509 9.96 -5.20 1.52
C ILE A 509 11.09 -6.22 1.44
N HIS A 510 11.69 -6.60 2.57
CA HIS A 510 12.79 -7.58 2.60
C HIS A 510 12.37 -8.95 2.05
N ASP A 511 11.21 -9.46 2.48
CA ASP A 511 10.70 -10.73 2.00
C ASP A 511 10.34 -10.69 0.50
N PHE A 512 9.74 -9.56 0.05
CA PHE A 512 9.30 -9.42 -1.33
C PHE A 512 10.49 -9.32 -2.29
N ILE A 513 11.49 -8.48 -2.00
CA ILE A 513 12.70 -8.39 -2.85
C ILE A 513 13.55 -9.66 -2.78
N GLY A 514 13.53 -10.37 -1.66
CA GLY A 514 14.20 -11.66 -1.52
C GLY A 514 13.60 -12.73 -2.44
N GLU A 515 12.29 -12.72 -2.68
CA GLU A 515 11.61 -13.64 -3.59
C GLU A 515 11.53 -13.10 -5.03
N PHE A 516 11.41 -11.79 -5.20
CA PHE A 516 11.23 -11.10 -6.48
C PHE A 516 12.19 -9.92 -6.64
N PRO A 517 13.48 -10.16 -6.90
CA PRO A 517 14.47 -9.09 -7.07
C PRO A 517 14.10 -8.07 -8.16
N ASP A 518 13.40 -8.53 -9.21
CA ASP A 518 12.98 -7.73 -10.37
C ASP A 518 11.54 -7.17 -10.23
N GLY A 519 10.96 -7.18 -9.02
CA GLY A 519 9.63 -6.63 -8.76
C GLY A 519 8.46 -7.46 -9.31
N ALA A 520 8.69 -8.73 -9.67
CA ALA A 520 7.67 -9.68 -10.15
C ALA A 520 6.90 -9.23 -11.43
N GLY A 521 7.35 -8.20 -12.13
CA GLY A 521 6.64 -7.61 -13.28
C GLY A 521 5.35 -6.88 -12.90
N ILE A 522 5.13 -6.56 -11.63
CA ILE A 522 3.96 -5.83 -11.16
C ILE A 522 4.19 -4.33 -11.38
N PRO A 523 3.33 -3.61 -12.11
CA PRO A 523 3.41 -2.16 -12.21
C PRO A 523 3.38 -1.49 -10.83
N CYS A 524 4.30 -0.54 -10.57
CA CYS A 524 4.46 0.07 -9.24
C CYS A 524 3.15 0.53 -8.61
N LYS A 525 2.24 1.16 -9.38
CA LYS A 525 0.94 1.62 -8.87
C LYS A 525 0.03 0.50 -8.34
N GLN A 526 0.16 -0.71 -8.85
CA GLN A 526 -0.65 -1.84 -8.41
C GLN A 526 -0.31 -2.32 -7.00
N PHE A 527 0.89 -2.02 -6.51
CA PHE A 527 1.26 -2.28 -5.12
C PHE A 527 0.43 -1.48 -4.11
N PHE A 528 -0.24 -0.41 -4.51
CA PHE A 528 -1.14 0.34 -3.65
C PHE A 528 -2.53 -0.31 -3.49
N SER A 529 -2.82 -1.38 -4.21
CA SER A 529 -4.12 -2.08 -4.21
C SER A 529 -4.59 -2.54 -2.82
N PRO A 530 -3.76 -3.13 -1.93
CA PRO A 530 -4.19 -3.48 -0.58
C PRO A 530 -4.66 -2.26 0.23
N MET A 531 -3.98 -1.12 0.10
CA MET A 531 -4.39 0.12 0.74
C MET A 531 -5.73 0.64 0.17
N TYR A 532 -5.92 0.58 -1.15
CA TYR A 532 -7.20 0.95 -1.77
C TYR A 532 -8.36 0.09 -1.28
N ARG A 533 -8.16 -1.22 -1.09
CA ARG A 533 -9.19 -2.11 -0.49
C ARG A 533 -9.59 -1.63 0.91
N VAL A 534 -8.60 -1.31 1.74
CA VAL A 534 -8.83 -0.81 3.11
C VAL A 534 -9.55 0.54 3.09
N LEU A 535 -9.15 1.46 2.23
CA LEU A 535 -9.80 2.78 2.12
C LEU A 535 -11.24 2.67 1.60
N GLN A 536 -11.52 1.76 0.66
CA GLN A 536 -12.83 1.57 0.05
C GLN A 536 -13.79 0.79 0.96
N GLN A 537 -13.31 -0.29 1.57
CA GLN A 537 -14.10 -1.20 2.41
C GLN A 537 -13.31 -1.62 3.65
N PRO A 538 -13.07 -0.71 4.60
CA PRO A 538 -12.26 -1.01 5.77
C PRO A 538 -12.79 -2.23 6.53
N PRO A 539 -11.97 -3.27 6.81
CA PRO A 539 -12.37 -4.39 7.66
C PRO A 539 -12.74 -3.92 9.07
N GLN A 540 -13.68 -4.64 9.73
CA GLN A 540 -14.12 -4.26 11.07
C GLN A 540 -12.98 -4.30 12.10
N ALA A 541 -12.07 -5.27 11.98
CA ALA A 541 -10.88 -5.35 12.82
C ALA A 541 -10.00 -4.09 12.67
N VAL A 542 -9.75 -3.65 11.44
CA VAL A 542 -8.97 -2.43 11.17
C VAL A 542 -9.64 -1.20 11.78
N ILE A 543 -10.98 -1.05 11.62
CA ILE A 543 -11.72 0.06 12.23
C ILE A 543 -11.63 0.02 13.77
N SER A 544 -11.66 -1.17 14.37
CA SER A 544 -11.60 -1.31 15.83
C SER A 544 -10.24 -0.93 16.41
N HIS A 545 -9.15 -1.18 15.69
CA HIS A 545 -7.80 -0.87 16.14
C HIS A 545 -7.39 0.58 15.86
N PHE A 546 -7.81 1.16 14.73
CA PHE A 546 -7.39 2.51 14.35
C PHE A 546 -8.42 3.60 14.64
N GLY A 547 -9.71 3.26 14.73
CA GLY A 547 -10.79 4.25 14.73
C GLY A 547 -10.81 5.22 15.92
N ASP A 548 -10.32 4.80 17.07
CA ASP A 548 -10.26 5.62 18.30
C ASP A 548 -8.92 6.35 18.46
N ILE A 549 -8.01 6.25 17.47
CA ILE A 549 -6.77 7.00 17.47
C ILE A 549 -7.08 8.47 17.20
N CYS A 550 -6.61 9.33 18.10
CA CYS A 550 -6.66 10.77 17.95
C CYS A 550 -5.46 11.23 17.12
N VAL A 551 -5.73 11.98 16.07
CA VAL A 551 -4.74 12.68 15.25
C VAL A 551 -5.02 14.17 15.41
N SER A 552 -4.07 14.93 15.95
CA SER A 552 -4.24 16.38 16.08
C SER A 552 -4.10 17.03 14.71
N ASP A 553 -5.08 17.91 14.37
CA ASP A 553 -4.91 18.83 13.26
C ASP A 553 -3.99 19.98 13.70
N MET A 554 -3.38 20.67 12.73
CA MET A 554 -2.57 21.89 12.93
C MET A 554 -3.26 23.02 13.73
N ASN A 555 -4.53 22.83 14.10
CA ASN A 555 -5.33 23.78 14.86
C ASN A 555 -5.61 23.31 16.30
N GLU A 556 -4.88 22.33 16.82
CA GLU A 556 -5.10 21.72 18.15
C GLU A 556 -6.51 21.12 18.34
N THR A 557 -7.22 20.89 17.26
CA THR A 557 -8.51 20.21 17.33
C THR A 557 -8.25 18.70 17.32
N GLU A 558 -8.66 18.02 18.38
CA GLU A 558 -8.65 16.57 18.42
C GLU A 558 -9.51 15.99 17.30
N ILE A 559 -8.88 15.29 16.37
CA ILE A 559 -9.52 14.60 15.26
C ILE A 559 -9.30 13.11 15.45
N TYR A 560 -10.37 12.37 15.65
CA TYR A 560 -10.30 10.91 15.67
C TYR A 560 -10.39 10.35 14.25
N LEU A 561 -9.67 9.27 13.98
CA LEU A 561 -9.75 8.63 12.66
C LEU A 561 -11.19 8.20 12.34
N ALA A 562 -11.88 7.49 13.27
CA ALA A 562 -13.27 7.10 13.09
C ALA A 562 -13.94 6.83 14.45
N GLU A 563 -14.16 7.85 15.28
CA GLU A 563 -14.73 7.69 16.63
C GLU A 563 -16.13 7.05 16.64
N LYS A 564 -16.47 6.36 17.74
CA LYS A 564 -17.84 5.91 17.98
C LYS A 564 -18.72 7.08 18.37
N CYS A 565 -19.78 7.32 17.60
CA CYS A 565 -20.75 8.37 17.86
C CYS A 565 -22.18 7.88 17.63
N PRO A 566 -23.07 7.94 18.63
CA PRO A 566 -24.44 7.44 18.49
C PRO A 566 -25.25 8.31 17.52
N VAL A 567 -25.97 7.66 16.60
CA VAL A 567 -26.84 8.33 15.61
C VAL A 567 -28.00 9.09 16.29
N SER A 568 -28.36 8.70 17.51
CA SER A 568 -29.39 9.38 18.32
C SER A 568 -29.04 10.82 18.71
N ALA A 569 -27.78 11.25 18.53
CA ALA A 569 -27.32 12.61 18.78
C ALA A 569 -26.89 13.31 17.45
N PRO A 570 -27.84 13.70 16.58
CA PRO A 570 -27.54 14.05 15.18
C PRO A 570 -26.57 15.22 15.02
N LYS A 571 -26.65 16.26 15.86
CA LYS A 571 -25.71 17.39 15.81
C LYS A 571 -24.26 16.96 16.15
N LYS A 572 -24.11 16.12 17.19
CA LYS A 572 -22.81 15.57 17.59
C LYS A 572 -22.28 14.63 16.50
N TRP A 573 -23.15 13.80 15.92
CA TRP A 573 -22.80 12.86 14.87
C TRP A 573 -22.30 13.59 13.60
N ILE A 574 -23.01 14.62 13.15
CA ILE A 574 -22.58 15.42 11.99
C ILE A 574 -21.21 16.08 12.25
N ARG A 575 -21.02 16.67 13.44
CA ARG A 575 -19.74 17.28 13.82
C ARG A 575 -18.61 16.25 13.83
N ALA A 576 -18.84 15.08 14.42
CA ALA A 576 -17.90 13.97 14.48
C ALA A 576 -17.57 13.45 13.06
N PHE A 577 -18.57 13.31 12.19
CA PHE A 577 -18.35 12.95 10.79
C PHE A 577 -17.52 13.98 10.03
N VAL A 578 -17.85 15.26 10.17
CA VAL A 578 -17.09 16.35 9.50
C VAL A 578 -15.63 16.38 9.97
N ASN A 579 -15.39 16.12 11.24
CA ASN A 579 -14.04 16.12 11.83
C ASN A 579 -13.32 14.77 11.72
N SER A 580 -14.01 13.68 11.34
CA SER A 580 -13.37 12.37 11.23
C SER A 580 -12.20 12.38 10.23
N GLY A 581 -11.06 11.80 10.60
CA GLY A 581 -9.91 11.63 9.73
C GLY A 581 -10.09 10.54 8.66
N TRP A 582 -11.05 9.61 8.88
CA TRP A 582 -11.34 8.49 7.98
C TRP A 582 -12.85 8.31 7.78
N LYS A 583 -13.40 9.06 6.85
CA LYS A 583 -14.85 9.21 6.61
C LYS A 583 -15.58 7.89 6.37
N VAL A 584 -15.02 7.02 5.52
CA VAL A 584 -15.64 5.73 5.17
C VAL A 584 -15.67 4.79 6.38
N ALA A 585 -14.59 4.74 7.15
CA ALA A 585 -14.54 3.96 8.38
C ALA A 585 -15.54 4.48 9.43
N PHE A 586 -15.67 5.81 9.58
CA PHE A 586 -16.65 6.43 10.47
C PHE A 586 -18.09 6.02 10.09
N LEU A 587 -18.45 6.10 8.82
CA LEU A 587 -19.78 5.69 8.34
C LEU A 587 -20.02 4.20 8.58
N LYS A 588 -19.05 3.35 8.23
CA LYS A 588 -19.17 1.91 8.42
C LYS A 588 -19.32 1.53 9.89
N ARG A 589 -18.55 2.16 10.78
CA ARG A 589 -18.55 1.91 12.23
C ARG A 589 -19.88 2.29 12.88
N ASN A 590 -20.39 3.47 12.54
CA ASN A 590 -21.54 4.07 13.23
C ASN A 590 -22.90 3.69 12.61
N LEU A 591 -22.93 3.39 11.30
CA LEU A 591 -24.16 2.99 10.59
C LEU A 591 -24.23 1.48 10.32
N LYS A 592 -23.17 0.73 10.63
CA LYS A 592 -23.05 -0.72 10.37
C LYS A 592 -23.41 -1.11 8.93
N THR A 593 -23.03 -0.28 7.95
CA THR A 593 -23.39 -0.43 6.54
C THR A 593 -22.22 -0.99 5.72
N SER A 594 -22.52 -1.84 4.75
CA SER A 594 -21.57 -2.28 3.71
C SER A 594 -21.39 -1.23 2.59
N HIS A 595 -22.24 -0.20 2.53
CA HIS A 595 -22.29 0.80 1.46
C HIS A 595 -21.66 2.15 1.88
N ALA A 596 -20.77 2.14 2.86
CA ALA A 596 -20.17 3.35 3.44
C ALA A 596 -19.50 4.26 2.40
N MET A 597 -18.81 3.70 1.41
CA MET A 597 -18.17 4.48 0.33
C MET A 597 -19.18 5.17 -0.58
N ALA A 598 -20.25 4.47 -0.97
CA ALA A 598 -21.32 5.07 -1.75
C ALA A 598 -22.03 6.21 -0.99
N MET A 599 -22.28 6.02 0.30
CA MET A 599 -22.82 7.07 1.17
C MET A 599 -21.88 8.27 1.27
N TYR A 600 -20.58 8.04 1.43
CA TYR A 600 -19.58 9.11 1.46
C TYR A 600 -19.58 9.90 0.16
N SER A 601 -19.64 9.22 -0.99
CA SER A 601 -19.75 9.85 -2.31
C SER A 601 -20.97 10.77 -2.44
N LEU A 602 -22.14 10.32 -1.96
CA LEU A 602 -23.37 11.12 -1.96
C LEU A 602 -23.27 12.34 -1.03
N LEU A 603 -22.76 12.14 0.20
CA LEU A 603 -22.61 13.23 1.17
C LEU A 603 -21.65 14.30 0.65
N ARG A 604 -20.50 13.91 0.07
CA ARG A 604 -19.53 14.87 -0.47
C ARG A 604 -20.11 15.74 -1.58
N LYS A 605 -20.96 15.19 -2.45
CA LYS A 605 -21.65 15.98 -3.49
C LYS A 605 -22.58 17.05 -2.90
N HIS A 606 -23.16 16.81 -1.72
CA HIS A 606 -24.05 17.74 -1.05
C HIS A 606 -23.32 18.81 -0.21
N PHE A 607 -22.14 18.49 0.32
CA PHE A 607 -21.36 19.43 1.14
C PHE A 607 -20.38 20.30 0.35
N ASN A 608 -20.04 19.93 -0.89
CA ASN A 608 -19.14 20.70 -1.78
C ASN A 608 -19.89 21.45 -2.89
N GLY A 609 -21.22 21.37 -2.97
CA GLY A 609 -22.10 22.21 -3.75
C GLY A 609 -22.63 23.34 -2.88
#